data_e2dae7878d1c75bf40f6a7fc34a1cc55
#
_entry.id   e2dae7878d1c75bf40f6a7fc34a1cc55
#
_cell.length_a   1.000
_cell.length_b   1.000
_cell.length_c   1.000
_cell.angle_alpha   90.00
_cell.angle_beta   90.00
_cell.angle_gamma   90.00
#
_symmetry.space_group_name_H-M   'P 1'
#
loop_
_entity.id
_entity.type
_entity.pdbx_description
1 polymer ?
#
loop_
_entity_poly.entity_id
_entity_poly.type
_entity_poly.pdbx_seq_one_letter_code
_entity_poly.pdbx_strand_id
1 'polypeptide(L)' 'MEKKVYLETPKFTGRNVPIEEIAEHTGKSSEFLRAALRMGVMHFGYALRREGNHNYSFYCPDKLVWEELGYFNDNIGGRE' A
#
# COMPACT_ATOMS: atom_id res chain seq x y z
N MET A 1 1.14 -26.00 5.65
CA MET A 1 1.08 -25.63 5.18
C MET A 1 0.75 -25.18 4.62
N GLU A 2 0.47 -24.59 4.40
CA GLU A 2 0.13 -24.20 3.80
C GLU A 2 0.18 -23.94 2.99
N LYS A 3 0.16 -23.93 2.66
CA LYS A 3 0.35 -23.81 1.72
C LYS A 3 -0.50 -23.61 0.76
N LYS A 4 -1.40 -23.76 0.64
CA LYS A 4 -2.26 -23.50 -0.28
C LYS A 4 -2.58 -22.14 -0.44
N VAL A 5 -2.26 -21.33 0.40
CA VAL A 5 -2.56 -19.96 0.23
C VAL A 5 -1.87 -19.37 -0.93
N TYR A 6 -0.77 -19.87 -1.32
CA TYR A 6 -0.11 -19.21 -2.42
C TYR A 6 -0.66 -19.63 -3.75
N LEU A 7 -1.64 -20.45 -3.76
CA LEU A 7 -2.28 -20.75 -5.00
C LEU A 7 -3.30 -19.70 -5.38
N GLU A 8 -3.58 -18.78 -4.48
CA GLU A 8 -4.60 -17.80 -4.76
C GLU A 8 -4.09 -16.44 -4.52
N THR A 9 -3.46 -15.87 -5.50
CA THR A 9 -3.06 -14.49 -5.38
C THR A 9 -4.26 -13.60 -5.64
N PRO A 10 -4.31 -12.46 -4.99
CA PRO A 10 -5.39 -11.52 -5.24
C PRO A 10 -5.34 -11.01 -6.66
N LYS A 11 -6.46 -10.53 -7.13
CA LYS A 11 -6.52 -9.92 -8.44
C LYS A 11 -6.13 -8.47 -8.33
N PHE A 12 -4.90 -8.19 -8.62
CA PHE A 12 -4.38 -6.84 -8.51
C PHE A 12 -4.86 -5.99 -9.67
N THR A 13 -5.22 -4.76 -9.38
CA THR A 13 -5.67 -3.82 -10.39
C THR A 13 -4.74 -2.64 -10.55
N GLY A 14 -3.76 -2.53 -9.66
CA GLY A 14 -2.88 -1.37 -9.68
C GLY A 14 -3.47 -0.17 -8.99
N ARG A 15 -4.58 -0.36 -8.26
CA ARG A 15 -5.19 0.78 -7.60
C ARG A 15 -4.27 1.32 -6.52
N ASN A 16 -4.37 2.61 -6.32
CA ASN A 16 -3.62 3.25 -5.27
C ASN A 16 -4.34 3.04 -3.94
N VAL A 17 -3.70 2.34 -3.03
CA VAL A 17 -4.29 2.09 -1.73
C VAL A 17 -4.04 3.32 -0.85
N PRO A 18 -5.09 3.94 -0.33
CA PRO A 18 -4.90 5.14 0.49
C PRO A 18 -4.07 4.84 1.73
N ILE A 19 -3.25 5.81 2.11
CA ILE A 19 -2.43 5.65 3.30
C ILE A 19 -3.30 5.39 4.52
N GLU A 20 -4.46 6.03 4.58
CA GLU A 20 -5.35 5.85 5.72
C GLU A 20 -5.86 4.42 5.83
N GLU A 21 -6.08 3.79 4.70
CA GLU A 21 -6.51 2.40 4.69
C GLU A 21 -5.41 1.50 5.21
N ILE A 22 -4.18 1.77 4.81
CA ILE A 22 -3.04 1.01 5.26
C ILE A 22 -2.82 1.23 6.76
N ALA A 23 -3.01 2.47 7.20
CA ALA A 23 -2.86 2.79 8.61
C ALA A 23 -3.84 1.98 9.45
N GLU A 24 -5.05 1.86 8.96
CA GLU A 24 -6.05 1.09 9.68
C GLU A 24 -5.65 -0.37 9.80
N HIS A 25 -5.14 -0.92 8.72
CA HIS A 25 -4.76 -2.32 8.73
C HIS A 25 -3.55 -2.58 9.61
N THR A 26 -2.56 -1.70 9.57
CA THR A 26 -1.30 -1.93 10.27
C THR A 26 -1.32 -1.46 11.70
N GLY A 27 -2.27 -0.61 12.06
CA GLY A 27 -2.29 -0.01 13.39
C GLY A 27 -1.29 1.12 13.55
N LYS A 28 -0.67 1.56 12.46
CA LYS A 28 0.26 2.68 12.51
C LYS A 28 -0.45 3.94 12.09
N SER A 29 0.11 5.09 12.46
CA SER A 29 -0.50 6.35 12.05
C SER A 29 -0.18 6.64 10.60
N SER A 30 -1.04 7.41 9.97
CA SER A 30 -0.81 7.81 8.59
C SER A 30 0.48 8.61 8.47
N GLU A 31 0.76 9.44 9.45
CA GLU A 31 1.98 10.24 9.41
C GLU A 31 3.22 9.38 9.49
N PHE A 32 3.17 8.34 10.31
CA PHE A 32 4.29 7.42 10.40
C PHE A 32 4.53 6.76 9.04
N LEU A 33 3.46 6.32 8.39
CA LEU A 33 3.60 5.63 7.11
C LEU A 33 4.12 6.57 6.03
N ARG A 34 3.62 7.81 6.00
CA ARG A 34 4.11 8.77 5.03
C ARG A 34 5.58 9.06 5.23
N ALA A 35 5.98 9.24 6.48
CA ALA A 35 7.38 9.50 6.77
C ALA A 35 8.25 8.32 6.38
N ALA A 36 7.79 7.11 6.66
CA ALA A 36 8.57 5.92 6.34
C ALA A 36 8.77 5.78 4.84
N LEU A 37 7.76 6.13 4.06
CA LEU A 37 7.90 6.09 2.61
C LEU A 37 8.85 7.17 2.11
N ARG A 38 8.73 8.38 2.69
CA ARG A 38 9.62 9.47 2.28
C ARG A 38 11.07 9.14 2.59
N MET A 39 11.30 8.47 3.70
CA MET A 39 12.66 8.15 4.13
C MET A 39 13.20 6.87 3.51
N GLY A 40 12.35 6.14 2.82
CA GLY A 40 12.79 4.92 2.17
C GLY A 40 12.99 3.75 3.09
N VAL A 41 12.42 3.80 4.30
CA VAL A 41 12.56 2.67 5.22
C VAL A 41 11.44 1.66 5.07
N MET A 42 10.34 2.04 4.44
CA MET A 42 9.30 1.10 4.09
C MET A 42 9.12 1.17 2.59
N HIS A 43 8.74 0.05 1.99
CA HIS A 43 8.74 -0.06 0.54
C HIS A 43 7.42 -0.53 -0.04
N PHE A 44 6.31 -0.23 0.64
CA PHE A 44 5.01 -0.64 0.13
C PHE A 44 4.43 0.36 -0.85
N GLY A 45 5.17 1.39 -1.19
CA GLY A 45 4.69 2.40 -2.12
C GLY A 45 5.78 3.38 -2.46
N TYR A 46 5.38 4.45 -3.13
CA TYR A 46 6.30 5.47 -3.59
C TYR A 46 5.88 6.82 -3.06
N ALA A 47 6.86 7.62 -2.68
CA ALA A 47 6.63 8.99 -2.28
C ALA A 47 7.31 9.88 -3.31
N LEU A 48 6.54 10.78 -3.92
CA LEU A 48 7.05 11.65 -4.95
C LEU A 48 6.78 13.09 -4.60
N ARG A 49 7.76 13.92 -4.83
CA ARG A 49 7.57 15.34 -4.65
C ARG A 49 7.94 16.03 -5.94
N ARG A 50 7.01 16.80 -6.47
CA ARG A 50 7.24 17.52 -7.68
C ARG A 50 8.11 18.72 -7.40
N GLU A 51 8.93 19.07 -8.35
CA GLU A 51 9.82 20.19 -8.20
C GLU A 51 9.01 21.46 -7.91
N GLY A 52 9.47 22.25 -6.95
CA GLY A 52 8.77 23.46 -6.59
C GLY A 52 7.57 23.26 -5.70
N ASN A 53 7.34 22.05 -5.26
CA ASN A 53 6.18 21.72 -4.46
C ASN A 53 6.65 21.15 -3.13
N HIS A 54 6.00 21.58 -2.05
CA HIS A 54 6.36 21.07 -0.73
C HIS A 54 5.62 19.80 -0.38
N ASN A 55 4.57 19.49 -1.10
CA ASN A 55 3.75 18.34 -0.78
C ASN A 55 4.20 17.10 -1.53
N TYR A 56 4.03 15.97 -0.88
CA TYR A 56 4.34 14.69 -1.51
C TYR A 56 3.07 14.06 -2.01
N SER A 57 3.19 13.33 -3.11
CA SER A 57 2.13 12.43 -3.56
C SER A 57 2.59 11.02 -3.25
N PHE A 58 1.65 10.19 -2.87
CA PHE A 58 1.96 8.83 -2.51
C PHE A 58 1.20 7.87 -3.42
N TYR A 59 1.91 6.91 -3.95
CA TYR A 59 1.28 5.89 -4.76
C TYR A 59 1.64 4.54 -4.18
N CYS A 60 0.65 3.83 -3.71
CA CYS A 60 0.83 2.53 -3.07
C CYS A 60 0.07 1.50 -3.87
N PRO A 61 0.70 0.92 -4.90
CA PRO A 61 -0.01 -0.05 -5.72
C PRO A 61 -0.45 -1.24 -4.88
N ASP A 62 -1.63 -1.74 -5.15
CA ASP A 62 -2.21 -2.80 -4.33
C ASP A 62 -1.30 -4.02 -4.29
N LYS A 63 -0.64 -4.35 -5.39
CA LYS A 63 0.25 -5.49 -5.40
C LYS A 63 1.44 -5.28 -4.48
N LEU A 64 2.03 -4.09 -4.51
CA LEU A 64 3.18 -3.80 -3.68
C LEU A 64 2.79 -3.79 -2.20
N VAL A 65 1.64 -3.24 -1.89
CA VAL A 65 1.15 -3.24 -0.52
C VAL A 65 0.97 -4.67 -0.05
N TRP A 66 0.43 -5.52 -0.89
CA TRP A 66 0.22 -6.92 -0.53
C TRP A 66 1.56 -7.63 -0.31
N GLU A 67 2.52 -7.38 -1.19
CA GLU A 67 3.82 -8.04 -1.08
C GLU A 67 4.58 -7.61 0.16
N GLU A 68 4.49 -6.34 0.51
CA GLU A 68 5.26 -5.84 1.63
C GLU A 68 4.54 -5.94 2.96
N LEU A 69 3.24 -5.82 2.94
CA LEU A 69 2.47 -5.75 4.19
C LEU A 69 1.46 -6.87 4.33
N GLY A 70 1.24 -7.63 3.30
CA GLY A 70 0.28 -8.72 3.36
C GLY A 70 -1.16 -8.28 3.33
N TYR A 71 -1.41 -7.06 2.95
CA TYR A 71 -2.76 -6.50 2.97
C TYR A 71 -3.35 -6.41 1.57
N PHE A 72 -4.57 -6.86 1.42
CA PHE A 72 -5.29 -6.69 0.17
C PHE A 72 -6.77 -6.61 0.49
N ASN A 73 -7.43 -5.57 -0.01
CA ASN A 73 -8.85 -5.41 0.19
C ASN A 73 -9.58 -5.91 -1.04
N ASP A 74 -10.07 -7.14 -0.96
CA ASP A 74 -10.75 -7.69 -2.11
C ASP A 74 -12.24 -7.35 -2.13
N ASN A 75 -12.69 -6.51 -1.23
CA ASN A 75 -14.03 -5.96 -1.33
C ASN A 75 -14.11 -4.82 -2.30
N ILE A 76 -12.97 -4.34 -2.76
CA ILE A 76 -12.92 -3.23 -3.68
C ILE A 76 -12.39 -3.73 -5.00
N GLY A 77 -12.98 -3.26 -6.05
CA GLY A 77 -12.50 -3.62 -7.37
C GLY A 77 -12.91 -5.00 -7.79
N GLY A 78 -12.95 -5.89 -6.91
CA GLY A 78 -13.35 -7.21 -7.27
C GLY A 78 -14.81 -7.49 -7.14
N ARG A 79 -15.54 -6.69 -6.41
CA ARG A 79 -16.84 -6.97 -6.17
C ARG A 79 -17.75 -6.26 -6.82
N GLU A 80 -18.10 -6.27 -7.01
CA GLU A 80 -18.75 -5.55 -7.60
C GLU A 80 -19.27 -5.67 -7.87
#